data_effe480da140b6353c9323a15edca26e
#
_entry.id   effe480da140b6353c9323a15edca26e
#
_cell.length_a   1.000
_cell.length_b   1.000
_cell.length_c   1.000
_cell.angle_alpha   90.00
_cell.angle_beta   90.00
_cell.angle_gamma   90.00
#
_symmetry.space_group_name_H-M   'P 1'
#
loop_
_entity.id
_entity.type
_entity.pdbx_description
1 polymer ?
#
loop_
_entity_poly.entity_id
_entity_poly.type
_entity_poly.pdbx_seq_one_letter_code
_entity_poly.pdbx_strand_id
1 'polypeptide(L)'
;MRKHIAKILLLPLAAYLMYALFASPHTVVDDGKIHVRYWFVSGPEEVIPYRVTQFNKTHDDIFVDATPIPWNEHEKKVLTAILSGNPPDVVSLIAPVQQWASRMSLRPLDKLIEQDDFDTSYVFPALWEEVNYEGHVFAIPTHTASYAFFYNKKLFRNAGLDPENPPNTWDEVREYSKKLTRMDDGDYTQIGFIPAYGNLQVSVLLANELGAKFLSDDGKTVHLDNEQMVQSLEWILDYYSDYDFDKLISFQSGFGYADQHGFLAEKVAMMILDHTFLDGIDIYKPELDFGVSAIPSFEGYETTSSTGNWWMAIPRGAKNVKAAWEFMQFAVSYEVQVKEATLMKQRLMPANINAAKDTALTNNKKFYNVLIEQMQYAKTPSIVPLVNGTFWREFTFAQERVIRHIQPPRQSLAQGNKVIQAELIRAKEYDIYVRQNMELEEYQ
;
A
#
# COMPACT_ATOMS: atom_id res chain seq x y z
N MET A 1 -50.44 20.98 30.13
CA MET A 1 -49.28 21.78 30.63
C MET A 1 -48.07 20.93 31.01
N ARG A 2 -48.14 19.86 31.78
CA ARG A 2 -46.94 19.07 32.19
C ARG A 2 -46.11 18.44 31.03
N LYS A 3 -46.74 18.03 29.92
CA LYS A 3 -46.01 17.42 28.76
C LYS A 3 -45.21 18.44 27.92
N HIS A 4 -45.50 19.73 27.98
CA HIS A 4 -44.73 20.74 27.25
C HIS A 4 -43.55 21.28 28.05
N ILE A 5 -43.63 21.30 29.38
CA ILE A 5 -42.55 21.73 30.27
C ILE A 5 -41.37 20.73 30.22
N ALA A 6 -41.65 19.42 30.14
CA ALA A 6 -40.62 18.40 30.01
C ALA A 6 -39.85 18.51 28.69
N LYS A 7 -40.48 18.90 27.59
CA LYS A 7 -39.81 19.12 26.29
C LYS A 7 -38.93 20.38 26.28
N ILE A 8 -39.34 21.42 27.01
CA ILE A 8 -38.58 22.70 27.10
C ILE A 8 -37.28 22.53 27.92
N LEU A 9 -37.28 21.62 28.90
CA LEU A 9 -36.10 21.31 29.70
C LEU A 9 -35.16 20.25 29.07
N LEU A 10 -35.70 19.35 28.23
CA LEU A 10 -34.88 18.33 27.56
C LEU A 10 -34.01 18.87 26.43
N LEU A 11 -34.44 19.92 25.73
CA LEU A 11 -33.67 20.53 24.65
C LEU A 11 -32.38 21.21 25.12
N PRO A 12 -32.39 22.08 26.17
CA PRO A 12 -31.13 22.65 26.69
C PRO A 12 -30.28 21.63 27.39
N LEU A 13 -30.83 20.59 28.00
CA LEU A 13 -30.04 19.48 28.59
C LEU A 13 -29.36 18.64 27.51
N ALA A 14 -30.06 18.35 26.41
CA ALA A 14 -29.47 17.67 25.28
C ALA A 14 -28.40 18.51 24.56
N ALA A 15 -28.65 19.82 24.42
CA ALA A 15 -27.66 20.76 23.89
C ALA A 15 -26.43 20.90 24.81
N TYR A 16 -26.65 20.91 26.14
CA TYR A 16 -25.57 20.94 27.12
C TYR A 16 -24.79 19.62 27.14
N LEU A 17 -25.45 18.47 27.07
CA LEU A 17 -24.78 17.16 26.95
C LEU A 17 -24.01 17.02 25.65
N MET A 18 -24.57 17.49 24.52
CA MET A 18 -23.84 17.57 23.25
C MET A 18 -22.65 18.52 23.38
N TYR A 19 -22.85 19.73 23.94
CA TYR A 19 -21.75 20.65 24.19
C TYR A 19 -20.68 20.04 25.13
N ALA A 20 -21.07 19.38 26.23
CA ALA A 20 -20.15 18.73 27.14
C ALA A 20 -19.43 17.52 26.52
N LEU A 21 -20.07 16.80 25.60
CA LEU A 21 -19.45 15.67 24.86
C LEU A 21 -18.50 16.16 23.75
N PHE A 22 -18.80 17.31 23.12
CA PHE A 22 -17.97 17.85 22.04
C PHE A 22 -17.04 18.98 22.48
N ALA A 23 -17.32 19.65 23.58
CA ALA A 23 -16.48 20.62 24.25
C ALA A 23 -15.73 20.00 25.45
N SER A 24 -15.37 18.72 25.38
CA SER A 24 -14.31 18.22 26.25
C SER A 24 -13.14 19.18 26.06
N PRO A 25 -12.78 20.05 27.03
CA PRO A 25 -11.57 20.80 26.89
C PRO A 25 -10.48 19.73 26.77
N HIS A 26 -9.85 19.61 25.60
CA HIS A 26 -8.47 19.20 25.63
C HIS A 26 -7.83 20.24 26.57
N THR A 27 -7.61 19.84 27.82
CA THR A 27 -6.78 20.62 28.71
C THR A 27 -5.46 20.72 27.97
N VAL A 28 -5.25 21.83 27.28
CA VAL A 28 -3.94 22.20 26.79
C VAL A 28 -3.14 22.30 28.08
N VAL A 29 -2.37 21.25 28.35
CA VAL A 29 -1.39 21.26 29.41
C VAL A 29 -0.38 22.30 28.93
N ASP A 30 -0.39 23.49 29.54
CA ASP A 30 0.62 24.52 29.27
C ASP A 30 1.91 24.05 29.99
N ASP A 31 2.60 23.14 29.35
CA ASP A 31 3.92 22.63 29.77
C ASP A 31 5.05 23.37 29.09
N GLY A 32 4.73 24.43 28.35
CA GLY A 32 5.67 25.28 27.60
C GLY A 32 6.17 24.66 26.30
N LYS A 33 5.61 23.50 25.88
CA LYS A 33 6.00 22.79 24.64
C LYS A 33 5.03 23.09 23.49
N ILE A 34 5.53 22.93 22.26
CA ILE A 34 4.71 22.91 21.05
C ILE A 34 4.14 21.51 20.90
N HIS A 35 2.83 21.37 20.97
CA HIS A 35 2.13 20.09 20.78
C HIS A 35 1.82 19.85 19.32
N VAL A 36 2.45 18.81 18.72
CA VAL A 36 2.21 18.32 17.35
C VAL A 36 1.23 17.17 17.38
N ARG A 37 0.04 17.37 16.85
CA ARG A 37 -0.97 16.31 16.75
C ARG A 37 -0.66 15.41 15.55
N TYR A 38 -0.32 14.17 15.81
CA TYR A 38 -0.01 13.18 14.81
C TYR A 38 -1.06 12.07 14.78
N TRP A 39 -1.79 11.95 13.65
CA TRP A 39 -2.73 10.88 13.43
C TRP A 39 -2.11 9.80 12.54
N PHE A 40 -2.06 8.58 13.03
CA PHE A 40 -1.44 7.48 12.31
C PHE A 40 -2.38 6.28 12.18
N VAL A 41 -2.20 5.52 11.10
CA VAL A 41 -2.95 4.29 10.88
C VAL A 41 -2.44 3.23 11.85
N SER A 42 -3.36 2.62 12.59
CA SER A 42 -3.06 1.57 13.56
C SER A 42 -3.86 0.29 13.27
N GLY A 43 -3.21 -0.84 13.55
CA GLY A 43 -3.89 -2.13 13.69
C GLY A 43 -4.57 -2.28 15.06
N PRO A 44 -5.09 -3.47 15.39
CA PRO A 44 -5.81 -3.72 16.63
C PRO A 44 -4.99 -3.51 17.92
N GLU A 45 -3.66 -3.56 17.84
CA GLU A 45 -2.77 -3.46 19.00
C GLU A 45 -2.49 -2.02 19.47
N GLU A 46 -2.89 -1.00 18.71
CA GLU A 46 -2.78 0.45 19.03
C GLU A 46 -1.41 0.90 19.60
N VAL A 47 -0.33 0.28 19.13
CA VAL A 47 1.02 0.56 19.64
C VAL A 47 1.53 1.89 19.14
N ILE A 48 1.94 2.78 20.06
CA ILE A 48 2.58 4.05 19.69
C ILE A 48 3.92 3.78 19.00
N PRO A 49 4.16 4.32 17.79
CA PRO A 49 5.40 4.09 17.04
C PRO A 49 6.65 4.53 17.81
N TYR A 50 7.74 3.79 17.63
CA TYR A 50 9.03 4.11 18.23
C TYR A 50 9.49 5.55 17.93
N ARG A 51 9.32 6.03 16.69
CA ARG A 51 9.64 7.38 16.27
C ARG A 51 8.99 8.44 17.16
N VAL A 52 7.76 8.24 17.61
CA VAL A 52 7.05 9.17 18.51
C VAL A 52 7.66 9.12 19.91
N THR A 53 7.80 7.94 20.48
CA THR A 53 8.32 7.77 21.85
C THR A 53 9.77 8.24 21.96
N GLN A 54 10.55 8.08 20.91
CA GLN A 54 11.94 8.54 20.87
C GLN A 54 12.04 10.03 20.63
N PHE A 55 11.24 10.61 19.73
CA PHE A 55 11.17 12.05 19.51
C PHE A 55 10.85 12.80 20.82
N ASN A 56 9.78 12.37 21.51
CA ASN A 56 9.36 12.98 22.78
C ASN A 56 10.38 12.86 23.92
N LYS A 57 11.35 11.93 23.81
CA LYS A 57 12.46 11.80 24.77
C LYS A 57 13.64 12.72 24.48
N THR A 58 13.83 13.09 23.21
CA THR A 58 15.03 13.80 22.75
C THR A 58 14.78 15.29 22.42
N HIS A 59 13.51 15.73 22.42
CA HIS A 59 13.11 17.10 22.13
C HIS A 59 12.36 17.68 23.33
N ASP A 60 12.91 18.76 23.88
CA ASP A 60 12.39 19.37 25.11
C ASP A 60 11.31 20.44 24.86
N ASP A 61 11.28 21.00 23.65
CA ASP A 61 10.41 22.10 23.22
C ASP A 61 9.21 21.66 22.36
N ILE A 62 9.24 20.46 21.83
CA ILE A 62 8.16 19.87 21.01
C ILE A 62 7.70 18.56 21.64
N PHE A 63 6.38 18.33 21.65
CA PHE A 63 5.78 17.07 22.08
C PHE A 63 4.81 16.57 21.02
N VAL A 64 4.95 15.32 20.58
CA VAL A 64 4.09 14.67 19.58
C VAL A 64 2.97 13.91 20.29
N ASP A 65 1.74 14.40 20.13
CA ASP A 65 0.51 13.78 20.58
C ASP A 65 0.01 12.81 19.50
N ALA A 66 0.38 11.54 19.63
CA ALA A 66 0.05 10.53 18.65
C ALA A 66 -1.32 9.88 18.91
N THR A 67 -2.18 9.89 17.91
CA THR A 67 -3.53 9.29 17.95
C THR A 67 -3.62 8.16 16.94
N PRO A 68 -3.84 6.90 17.38
CA PRO A 68 -4.10 5.79 16.49
C PRO A 68 -5.49 5.90 15.86
N ILE A 69 -5.57 5.69 14.55
CA ILE A 69 -6.83 5.64 13.80
C ILE A 69 -6.95 4.28 13.12
N PRO A 70 -8.06 3.55 13.33
CA PRO A 70 -8.29 2.29 12.65
C PRO A 70 -8.23 2.41 11.13
N TRP A 71 -7.65 1.41 10.49
CA TRP A 71 -7.38 1.37 9.07
C TRP A 71 -8.59 1.75 8.19
N ASN A 72 -9.76 1.20 8.48
CA ASN A 72 -11.00 1.42 7.71
C ASN A 72 -11.68 2.78 7.95
N GLU A 73 -11.24 3.56 8.94
CA GLU A 73 -11.82 4.86 9.29
C GLU A 73 -10.87 6.02 8.97
N HIS A 74 -9.60 5.72 8.72
CA HIS A 74 -8.53 6.70 8.68
C HIS A 74 -8.80 7.82 7.67
N GLU A 75 -8.99 7.49 6.40
CA GLU A 75 -9.19 8.48 5.34
C GLU A 75 -10.40 9.38 5.62
N LYS A 76 -11.51 8.78 6.05
CA LYS A 76 -12.74 9.52 6.36
C LYS A 76 -12.55 10.49 7.52
N LYS A 77 -11.86 10.07 8.58
CA LYS A 77 -11.58 10.93 9.75
C LYS A 77 -10.65 12.09 9.38
N VAL A 78 -9.56 11.82 8.66
CA VAL A 78 -8.61 12.85 8.23
C VAL A 78 -9.32 13.87 7.31
N LEU A 79 -10.06 13.42 6.31
CA LEU A 79 -10.79 14.30 5.40
C LEU A 79 -11.81 15.18 6.16
N THR A 80 -12.56 14.58 7.09
CA THR A 80 -13.53 15.32 7.93
C THR A 80 -12.85 16.38 8.76
N ALA A 81 -11.70 16.11 9.35
CA ALA A 81 -10.93 17.06 10.14
C ALA A 81 -10.43 18.23 9.30
N ILE A 82 -9.93 17.98 8.08
CA ILE A 82 -9.51 19.01 7.13
C ILE A 82 -10.69 19.91 6.76
N LEU A 83 -11.83 19.31 6.37
CA LEU A 83 -13.02 20.05 5.96
C LEU A 83 -13.63 20.87 7.10
N SER A 84 -13.51 20.42 8.35
CA SER A 84 -13.96 21.17 9.55
C SER A 84 -13.01 22.27 10.00
N GLY A 85 -11.86 22.45 9.32
CA GLY A 85 -10.85 23.45 9.66
C GLY A 85 -10.05 23.15 10.94
N ASN A 86 -10.05 21.91 11.40
CA ASN A 86 -9.29 21.46 12.57
C ASN A 86 -8.51 20.17 12.31
N PRO A 87 -7.65 20.13 11.27
CA PRO A 87 -6.84 18.95 10.97
C PRO A 87 -5.78 18.72 12.06
N PRO A 88 -5.23 17.49 12.16
CA PRO A 88 -3.96 17.25 12.87
C PRO A 88 -2.81 18.00 12.18
N ASP A 89 -1.64 18.06 12.84
CA ASP A 89 -0.45 18.70 12.24
C ASP A 89 0.29 17.72 11.31
N VAL A 90 0.25 16.43 11.60
CA VAL A 90 0.81 15.35 10.76
C VAL A 90 -0.19 14.21 10.61
N VAL A 91 -0.24 13.64 9.44
CA VAL A 91 -1.01 12.38 9.16
C VAL A 91 -0.13 11.34 8.52
N SER A 92 -0.31 10.08 8.89
CA SER A 92 0.13 8.96 8.06
C SER A 92 -0.91 8.71 6.98
N LEU A 93 -0.47 8.41 5.77
CA LEU A 93 -1.33 8.07 4.63
C LEU A 93 -0.91 6.73 4.03
N ILE A 94 -1.87 6.06 3.42
CA ILE A 94 -1.71 4.79 2.69
C ILE A 94 -2.36 4.85 1.30
N ALA A 95 -3.25 5.83 1.07
CA ALA A 95 -3.85 6.09 -0.23
C ALA A 95 -2.90 6.90 -1.11
N PRO A 96 -3.09 6.91 -2.44
CA PRO A 96 -2.29 7.73 -3.34
C PRO A 96 -2.23 9.19 -2.91
N VAL A 97 -1.02 9.71 -2.69
CA VAL A 97 -0.80 11.09 -2.25
C VAL A 97 -1.40 12.09 -3.24
N GLN A 98 -1.31 11.79 -4.54
CA GLN A 98 -1.85 12.62 -5.61
C GLN A 98 -3.37 12.85 -5.48
N GLN A 99 -4.12 11.89 -4.96
CA GLN A 99 -5.56 12.05 -4.71
C GLN A 99 -5.85 13.13 -3.66
N TRP A 100 -5.01 13.23 -2.65
CA TRP A 100 -5.12 14.23 -1.58
C TRP A 100 -4.61 15.59 -2.04
N ALA A 101 -3.49 15.58 -2.77
CA ALA A 101 -2.87 16.78 -3.34
C ALA A 101 -3.80 17.47 -4.35
N SER A 102 -4.41 16.72 -5.29
CA SER A 102 -5.34 17.27 -6.27
C SER A 102 -6.56 17.94 -5.67
N ARG A 103 -6.96 17.53 -4.47
CA ARG A 103 -8.08 18.11 -3.71
C ARG A 103 -7.61 19.23 -2.76
N MET A 104 -6.37 19.64 -2.87
CA MET A 104 -5.74 20.64 -2.00
C MET A 104 -5.91 20.32 -0.50
N SER A 105 -5.87 19.04 -0.15
CA SER A 105 -6.03 18.57 1.23
C SER A 105 -4.71 18.50 1.99
N LEU A 106 -3.58 18.58 1.28
CA LEU A 106 -2.23 18.54 1.83
C LEU A 106 -1.48 19.83 1.53
N ARG A 107 -0.50 20.16 2.36
CA ARG A 107 0.46 21.25 2.14
C ARG A 107 1.61 20.73 1.26
N PRO A 108 2.05 21.49 0.23
CA PRO A 108 3.31 21.20 -0.46
C PRO A 108 4.50 21.40 0.48
N LEU A 109 5.49 20.51 0.38
CA LEU A 109 6.66 20.48 1.27
C LEU A 109 7.90 21.12 0.66
N ASP A 110 7.84 21.58 -0.61
CA ASP A 110 8.99 22.06 -1.38
C ASP A 110 9.79 23.13 -0.63
N LYS A 111 9.11 24.14 -0.06
CA LYS A 111 9.78 25.20 0.70
C LYS A 111 10.48 24.69 1.96
N LEU A 112 9.91 23.71 2.63
CA LEU A 112 10.51 23.10 3.82
C LEU A 112 11.72 22.23 3.45
N ILE A 113 11.62 21.50 2.36
CA ILE A 113 12.72 20.70 1.79
C ILE A 113 13.89 21.61 1.41
N GLU A 114 13.62 22.71 0.69
CA GLU A 114 14.65 23.68 0.27
C GLU A 114 15.29 24.41 1.46
N GLN A 115 14.49 24.86 2.43
CA GLN A 115 14.98 25.61 3.59
C GLN A 115 15.93 24.81 4.47
N ASP A 116 15.69 23.52 4.62
CA ASP A 116 16.46 22.64 5.49
C ASP A 116 17.48 21.78 4.71
N ASP A 117 17.64 22.03 3.40
CA ASP A 117 18.51 21.22 2.50
C ASP A 117 18.27 19.72 2.70
N PHE A 118 16.98 19.34 2.79
CA PHE A 118 16.59 17.96 3.11
C PHE A 118 16.92 17.01 1.95
N ASP A 119 17.77 16.02 2.23
CA ASP A 119 18.18 15.01 1.25
C ASP A 119 17.01 14.12 0.85
N THR A 120 16.50 14.27 -0.37
CA THR A 120 15.42 13.47 -0.95
C THR A 120 15.90 12.18 -1.60
N SER A 121 17.21 11.97 -1.74
CA SER A 121 17.81 10.78 -2.36
C SER A 121 17.81 9.54 -1.45
N TYR A 122 17.36 9.69 -0.20
CA TYR A 122 17.36 8.60 0.78
C TYR A 122 16.36 7.48 0.47
N VAL A 123 15.36 7.71 -0.38
CA VAL A 123 14.29 6.74 -0.66
C VAL A 123 14.45 6.01 -1.99
N PHE A 124 13.82 4.84 -2.11
CA PHE A 124 13.72 4.15 -3.38
C PHE A 124 12.95 4.99 -4.41
N PRO A 125 13.41 5.05 -5.69
CA PRO A 125 12.85 5.96 -6.70
C PRO A 125 11.32 5.84 -6.87
N ALA A 126 10.78 4.62 -6.87
CA ALA A 126 9.34 4.40 -7.01
C ALA A 126 8.51 5.02 -5.88
N LEU A 127 9.07 5.16 -4.67
CA LEU A 127 8.39 5.82 -3.55
C LEU A 127 8.40 7.34 -3.70
N TRP A 128 9.48 7.89 -4.27
CA TRP A 128 9.58 9.33 -4.47
C TRP A 128 8.62 9.81 -5.57
N GLU A 129 8.42 9.01 -6.61
CA GLU A 129 7.45 9.29 -7.67
C GLU A 129 6.02 9.43 -7.12
N GLU A 130 5.64 8.58 -6.16
CA GLU A 130 4.29 8.56 -5.56
C GLU A 130 3.92 9.82 -4.76
N VAL A 131 4.90 10.49 -4.17
CA VAL A 131 4.65 11.67 -3.32
C VAL A 131 4.63 12.97 -4.10
N ASN A 132 4.90 12.91 -5.40
CA ASN A 132 4.89 14.05 -6.30
C ASN A 132 3.55 14.21 -7.01
N TYR A 133 3.07 15.44 -7.09
CA TYR A 133 1.92 15.81 -7.89
C TYR A 133 2.15 17.19 -8.54
N GLU A 134 2.07 17.24 -9.88
CA GLU A 134 2.29 18.45 -10.68
C GLU A 134 3.58 19.22 -10.34
N GLY A 135 4.65 18.50 -10.06
CA GLY A 135 5.96 19.05 -9.80
C GLY A 135 6.21 19.47 -8.34
N HIS A 136 5.25 19.23 -7.45
CA HIS A 136 5.36 19.52 -6.02
C HIS A 136 5.36 18.25 -5.18
N VAL A 137 6.09 18.27 -4.06
CA VAL A 137 6.16 17.18 -3.07
C VAL A 137 5.12 17.42 -1.98
N PHE A 138 4.27 16.43 -1.70
CA PHE A 138 3.19 16.55 -0.71
C PHE A 138 3.32 15.63 0.50
N ALA A 139 4.24 14.70 0.47
CA ALA A 139 4.46 13.77 1.57
C ALA A 139 5.90 13.28 1.60
N ILE A 140 6.28 12.67 2.71
CA ILE A 140 7.57 11.97 2.87
C ILE A 140 7.32 10.50 3.05
N PRO A 141 7.93 9.61 2.22
CA PRO A 141 7.84 8.16 2.40
C PRO A 141 8.49 7.74 3.72
N THR A 142 7.79 6.91 4.50
CA THR A 142 8.30 6.40 5.78
C THR A 142 8.68 4.93 5.70
N HIS A 143 7.81 4.14 5.09
CA HIS A 143 7.98 2.69 4.94
C HIS A 143 7.45 2.22 3.60
N THR A 144 7.82 1.01 3.21
CA THR A 144 7.33 0.34 2.02
C THR A 144 7.14 -1.17 2.26
N ALA A 145 6.47 -1.82 1.33
CA ALA A 145 6.56 -3.26 1.15
C ALA A 145 7.37 -3.56 -0.11
N SER A 146 8.08 -4.65 -0.11
CA SER A 146 8.73 -5.22 -1.29
C SER A 146 8.21 -6.63 -1.52
N TYR A 147 8.04 -7.00 -2.77
CA TYR A 147 7.53 -8.30 -3.19
C TYR A 147 8.63 -9.13 -3.84
N ALA A 148 8.57 -10.45 -3.60
CA ALA A 148 9.45 -11.43 -4.20
C ALA A 148 8.70 -12.75 -4.45
N PHE A 149 9.34 -13.69 -5.12
CA PHE A 149 8.78 -15.00 -5.42
C PHE A 149 9.17 -16.01 -4.34
N PHE A 150 8.18 -16.50 -3.61
CA PHE A 150 8.30 -17.49 -2.54
C PHE A 150 7.94 -18.88 -3.06
N TYR A 151 8.71 -19.89 -2.68
CA TYR A 151 8.45 -21.28 -3.08
C TYR A 151 8.75 -22.27 -1.96
N ASN A 152 7.97 -23.34 -1.89
CA ASN A 152 8.11 -24.38 -0.87
C ASN A 152 9.11 -25.46 -1.35
N LYS A 153 10.30 -25.49 -0.75
CA LYS A 153 11.38 -26.42 -1.10
C LYS A 153 11.02 -27.89 -0.87
N LYS A 154 10.22 -28.18 0.16
CA LYS A 154 9.75 -29.56 0.42
C LYS A 154 8.83 -30.03 -0.69
N LEU A 155 7.91 -29.19 -1.16
CA LEU A 155 6.99 -29.55 -2.26
C LEU A 155 7.75 -29.71 -3.59
N PHE A 156 8.79 -28.91 -3.82
CA PHE A 156 9.70 -29.06 -4.98
C PHE A 156 10.36 -30.43 -4.97
N ARG A 157 11.00 -30.83 -3.86
CA ARG A 157 11.61 -32.18 -3.75
C ARG A 157 10.59 -33.30 -3.98
N ASN A 158 9.39 -33.18 -3.42
CA ASN A 158 8.33 -34.16 -3.58
C ASN A 158 7.85 -34.31 -5.04
N ALA A 159 8.02 -33.26 -5.84
CA ALA A 159 7.72 -33.22 -7.26
C ALA A 159 8.92 -33.60 -8.16
N GLY A 160 10.08 -33.91 -7.56
CA GLY A 160 11.33 -34.18 -8.31
C GLY A 160 11.97 -32.93 -8.93
N LEU A 161 11.64 -31.73 -8.40
CA LEU A 161 12.26 -30.48 -8.79
C LEU A 161 13.43 -30.16 -7.86
N ASP A 162 14.47 -29.51 -8.40
CA ASP A 162 15.59 -29.02 -7.60
C ASP A 162 15.16 -27.80 -6.77
N PRO A 163 15.17 -27.87 -5.42
CA PRO A 163 14.77 -26.78 -4.57
C PRO A 163 15.76 -25.60 -4.55
N GLU A 164 16.99 -25.77 -5.09
CA GLU A 164 17.96 -24.68 -5.20
C GLU A 164 17.89 -23.98 -6.57
N ASN A 165 16.99 -24.43 -7.44
CA ASN A 165 16.83 -23.91 -8.81
C ASN A 165 15.36 -23.51 -9.04
N PRO A 166 14.88 -22.39 -8.42
CA PRO A 166 13.53 -21.90 -8.64
C PRO A 166 13.30 -21.44 -10.08
N PRO A 167 12.05 -21.36 -10.54
CA PRO A 167 11.78 -20.87 -11.89
C PRO A 167 12.17 -19.39 -12.02
N ASN A 168 12.82 -19.06 -13.15
CA ASN A 168 13.27 -17.71 -13.49
C ASN A 168 12.40 -17.05 -14.56
N THR A 169 11.58 -17.85 -15.27
CA THR A 169 10.66 -17.35 -16.29
C THR A 169 9.22 -17.74 -15.99
N TRP A 170 8.26 -17.00 -16.55
CA TRP A 170 6.85 -17.33 -16.41
C TRP A 170 6.46 -18.66 -17.05
N ASP A 171 7.17 -19.07 -18.09
CA ASP A 171 6.99 -20.39 -18.72
C ASP A 171 7.46 -21.51 -17.78
N GLU A 172 8.60 -21.31 -17.12
CA GLU A 172 9.07 -22.25 -16.07
C GLU A 172 8.10 -22.30 -14.87
N VAL A 173 7.52 -21.16 -14.45
CA VAL A 173 6.48 -21.14 -13.41
C VAL A 173 5.30 -22.02 -13.81
N ARG A 174 4.84 -21.91 -15.05
CA ARG A 174 3.74 -22.75 -15.57
C ARG A 174 4.10 -24.24 -15.58
N GLU A 175 5.28 -24.58 -16.07
CA GLU A 175 5.75 -25.98 -16.08
C GLU A 175 5.91 -26.56 -14.68
N TYR A 176 6.51 -25.80 -13.76
CA TYR A 176 6.68 -26.22 -12.36
C TYR A 176 5.33 -26.33 -11.67
N SER A 177 4.42 -25.41 -11.96
CA SER A 177 3.07 -25.46 -11.42
C SER A 177 2.34 -26.76 -11.79
N LYS A 178 2.43 -27.20 -13.04
CA LYS A 178 1.88 -28.50 -13.47
C LYS A 178 2.48 -29.68 -12.69
N LYS A 179 3.79 -29.67 -12.50
CA LYS A 179 4.50 -30.74 -11.75
C LYS A 179 4.16 -30.73 -10.26
N LEU A 180 3.86 -29.56 -9.71
CA LEU A 180 3.54 -29.35 -8.28
C LEU A 180 2.07 -29.53 -7.95
N THR A 181 1.20 -29.48 -8.95
CA THR A 181 -0.25 -29.66 -8.74
C THR A 181 -0.60 -31.11 -8.46
N ARG A 182 -1.47 -31.35 -7.48
CA ARG A 182 -1.95 -32.66 -7.04
C ARG A 182 -3.46 -32.67 -6.95
N MET A 183 -4.04 -33.80 -7.32
CA MET A 183 -5.48 -34.06 -7.19
C MET A 183 -5.70 -35.38 -6.47
N ASP A 184 -6.79 -35.47 -5.71
CA ASP A 184 -7.29 -36.68 -5.08
C ASP A 184 -8.80 -36.72 -5.29
N ASP A 185 -9.34 -37.89 -5.71
CA ASP A 185 -10.76 -38.08 -6.06
C ASP A 185 -11.34 -37.00 -7.02
N GLY A 186 -10.49 -36.43 -7.87
CA GLY A 186 -10.86 -35.40 -8.83
C GLY A 186 -10.90 -33.98 -8.31
N ASP A 187 -10.54 -33.71 -7.05
CA ASP A 187 -10.43 -32.40 -6.45
C ASP A 187 -8.96 -32.02 -6.20
N TYR A 188 -8.63 -30.71 -6.25
CA TYR A 188 -7.30 -30.25 -5.94
C TYR A 188 -6.97 -30.40 -4.45
N THR A 189 -5.81 -30.97 -4.17
CA THR A 189 -5.23 -31.05 -2.81
C THR A 189 -4.01 -30.17 -2.67
N GLN A 190 -3.35 -29.84 -3.78
CA GLN A 190 -2.22 -28.95 -3.89
C GLN A 190 -2.19 -28.28 -5.27
N ILE A 191 -1.87 -26.99 -5.32
CA ILE A 191 -1.67 -26.24 -6.57
C ILE A 191 -0.24 -25.69 -6.59
N GLY A 192 0.38 -25.68 -7.77
CA GLY A 192 1.71 -25.12 -7.96
C GLY A 192 1.75 -23.61 -7.77
N PHE A 193 0.92 -22.88 -8.52
CA PHE A 193 0.83 -21.40 -8.47
C PHE A 193 -0.60 -20.96 -8.81
N ILE A 194 -1.09 -19.91 -8.18
CA ILE A 194 -2.42 -19.35 -8.45
C ILE A 194 -2.24 -17.83 -8.70
N PRO A 195 -2.28 -17.38 -9.97
CA PRO A 195 -2.05 -15.96 -10.31
C PRO A 195 -2.99 -14.97 -9.63
N ALA A 196 -4.22 -15.36 -9.34
CA ALA A 196 -5.21 -14.50 -8.68
C ALA A 196 -5.21 -14.63 -7.14
N TYR A 197 -4.29 -15.42 -6.56
CA TYR A 197 -4.22 -15.59 -5.11
C TYR A 197 -3.05 -14.80 -4.51
N GLY A 198 -3.36 -13.90 -3.61
CA GLY A 198 -2.41 -13.01 -2.94
C GLY A 198 -2.80 -11.54 -3.06
N ASN A 199 -1.95 -10.67 -2.55
CA ASN A 199 -2.21 -9.23 -2.50
C ASN A 199 -1.73 -8.48 -3.76
N LEU A 200 -0.96 -9.14 -4.62
CA LEU A 200 -0.43 -8.58 -5.85
C LEU A 200 -1.21 -9.08 -7.07
N GLN A 201 -1.64 -8.17 -7.93
CA GLN A 201 -2.30 -8.53 -9.18
C GLN A 201 -1.26 -8.92 -10.23
N VAL A 202 -1.07 -10.22 -10.41
CA VAL A 202 -0.03 -10.77 -11.32
C VAL A 202 -0.22 -10.26 -12.75
N SER A 203 -1.44 -10.14 -13.24
CA SER A 203 -1.70 -9.62 -14.60
C SER A 203 -1.21 -8.18 -14.79
N VAL A 204 -1.34 -7.30 -13.79
CA VAL A 204 -0.78 -5.95 -13.85
C VAL A 204 0.74 -5.97 -13.75
N LEU A 205 1.28 -6.88 -12.94
CA LEU A 205 2.73 -7.09 -12.85
C LEU A 205 3.32 -7.49 -14.22
N LEU A 206 2.72 -8.48 -14.89
CA LEU A 206 3.11 -8.91 -16.24
C LEU A 206 3.02 -7.78 -17.26
N ALA A 207 1.95 -6.99 -17.22
CA ALA A 207 1.78 -5.84 -18.11
C ALA A 207 2.87 -4.78 -17.88
N ASN A 208 3.20 -4.49 -16.61
CA ASN A 208 4.30 -3.57 -16.26
C ASN A 208 5.66 -4.06 -16.77
N GLU A 209 5.92 -5.36 -16.65
CA GLU A 209 7.13 -5.99 -17.17
C GLU A 209 7.23 -5.83 -18.68
N LEU A 210 6.12 -5.98 -19.41
CA LEU A 210 6.03 -5.76 -20.85
C LEU A 210 6.08 -4.27 -21.25
N GLY A 211 6.21 -3.35 -20.29
CA GLY A 211 6.32 -1.91 -20.50
C GLY A 211 4.98 -1.20 -20.66
N ALA A 212 3.91 -1.70 -20.04
CA ALA A 212 2.60 -1.06 -20.08
C ALA A 212 2.64 0.39 -19.56
N LYS A 213 1.99 1.28 -20.29
CA LYS A 213 1.65 2.63 -19.86
C LYS A 213 0.13 2.72 -19.72
N PHE A 214 -0.36 2.84 -18.51
CA PHE A 214 -1.80 2.90 -18.22
C PHE A 214 -2.37 4.32 -18.23
N LEU A 215 -1.50 5.32 -18.19
CA LEU A 215 -1.85 6.74 -18.23
C LEU A 215 -0.90 7.44 -19.20
N SER A 216 -1.43 8.38 -20.00
CA SER A 216 -0.62 9.23 -20.86
C SER A 216 0.33 10.12 -20.05
N ASP A 217 1.44 10.56 -20.65
CA ASP A 217 2.46 11.37 -19.96
C ASP A 217 1.88 12.74 -19.50
N ASP A 218 0.84 13.26 -20.16
CA ASP A 218 0.11 14.46 -19.73
C ASP A 218 -0.98 14.17 -18.67
N GLY A 219 -1.10 12.92 -18.25
CA GLY A 219 -2.04 12.47 -17.24
C GLY A 219 -3.52 12.59 -17.63
N LYS A 220 -3.89 12.69 -18.92
CA LYS A 220 -5.27 12.94 -19.37
C LYS A 220 -5.98 11.74 -19.96
N THR A 221 -5.23 10.77 -20.47
CA THR A 221 -5.80 9.62 -21.17
C THR A 221 -5.44 8.32 -20.47
N VAL A 222 -6.45 7.51 -20.18
CA VAL A 222 -6.30 6.18 -19.60
C VAL A 222 -6.14 5.15 -20.71
N HIS A 223 -5.21 4.22 -20.53
CA HIS A 223 -4.89 3.13 -21.45
C HIS A 223 -4.94 1.77 -20.73
N LEU A 224 -6.08 1.44 -20.08
CA LEU A 224 -6.26 0.11 -19.48
C LEU A 224 -6.22 -1.00 -20.54
N ASP A 225 -6.71 -0.71 -21.74
CA ASP A 225 -6.76 -1.62 -22.90
C ASP A 225 -5.51 -1.59 -23.79
N ASN A 226 -4.36 -1.14 -23.23
CA ASN A 226 -3.08 -1.20 -23.94
C ASN A 226 -2.68 -2.64 -24.29
N GLU A 227 -1.81 -2.77 -25.30
CA GLU A 227 -1.42 -4.07 -25.84
C GLU A 227 -0.79 -4.99 -24.79
N GLN A 228 0.04 -4.44 -23.91
CA GLN A 228 0.74 -5.18 -22.85
C GLN A 228 -0.25 -5.76 -21.84
N MET A 229 -1.31 -5.02 -21.50
CA MET A 229 -2.35 -5.51 -20.61
C MET A 229 -3.20 -6.59 -21.27
N VAL A 230 -3.47 -6.48 -22.56
CA VAL A 230 -4.15 -7.53 -23.34
C VAL A 230 -3.30 -8.80 -23.34
N GLN A 231 -2.01 -8.72 -23.69
CA GLN A 231 -1.07 -9.85 -23.69
C GLN A 231 -0.96 -10.51 -22.32
N SER A 232 -0.91 -9.71 -21.27
CA SER A 232 -0.90 -10.20 -19.90
C SER A 232 -2.15 -11.03 -19.56
N LEU A 233 -3.35 -10.56 -19.90
CA LEU A 233 -4.58 -11.32 -19.68
C LEU A 233 -4.70 -12.54 -20.58
N GLU A 234 -4.13 -12.50 -21.79
CA GLU A 234 -4.04 -13.69 -22.66
C GLU A 234 -3.15 -14.76 -22.05
N TRP A 235 -2.00 -14.36 -21.47
CA TRP A 235 -1.13 -15.28 -20.73
C TRP A 235 -1.85 -15.89 -19.51
N ILE A 236 -2.61 -15.09 -18.74
CA ILE A 236 -3.41 -15.55 -17.61
C ILE A 236 -4.48 -16.57 -18.05
N LEU A 237 -5.16 -16.29 -19.17
CA LEU A 237 -6.14 -17.24 -19.75
C LEU A 237 -5.51 -18.56 -20.16
N ASP A 238 -4.37 -18.47 -20.86
CA ASP A 238 -3.63 -19.65 -21.29
C ASP A 238 -3.11 -20.46 -20.09
N TYR A 239 -2.64 -19.79 -19.04
CA TYR A 239 -2.27 -20.43 -17.78
C TYR A 239 -3.45 -21.18 -17.16
N TYR A 240 -4.62 -20.56 -17.05
CA TYR A 240 -5.79 -21.19 -16.45
C TYR A 240 -6.41 -22.29 -17.32
N SER A 241 -6.07 -22.36 -18.61
CA SER A 241 -6.52 -23.46 -19.48
C SER A 241 -5.97 -24.83 -19.05
N ASP A 242 -4.91 -24.85 -18.25
CA ASP A 242 -4.33 -26.08 -17.67
C ASP A 242 -5.12 -26.60 -16.45
N TYR A 243 -6.14 -25.86 -15.95
CA TYR A 243 -6.85 -26.12 -14.71
C TYR A 243 -8.36 -26.10 -14.89
N ASP A 244 -9.07 -26.88 -14.06
CA ASP A 244 -10.51 -26.72 -13.85
C ASP A 244 -10.72 -25.50 -12.93
N PHE A 245 -11.16 -24.39 -13.53
CA PHE A 245 -11.25 -23.10 -12.83
C PHE A 245 -12.25 -23.11 -11.66
N ASP A 246 -13.40 -23.79 -11.81
CA ASP A 246 -14.42 -23.86 -10.75
C ASP A 246 -13.91 -24.66 -9.54
N LYS A 247 -13.20 -25.76 -9.79
CA LYS A 247 -12.53 -26.54 -8.74
C LYS A 247 -11.41 -25.76 -8.08
N LEU A 248 -10.65 -24.96 -8.85
CA LEU A 248 -9.60 -24.10 -8.33
C LEU A 248 -10.17 -23.04 -7.36
N ILE A 249 -11.27 -22.39 -7.74
CA ILE A 249 -11.95 -21.42 -6.86
C ILE A 249 -12.50 -22.10 -5.60
N SER A 250 -13.11 -23.30 -5.74
CA SER A 250 -13.56 -24.07 -4.59
C SER A 250 -12.41 -24.40 -3.63
N PHE A 251 -11.28 -24.85 -4.16
CA PHE A 251 -10.07 -25.15 -3.39
C PHE A 251 -9.54 -23.90 -2.66
N GLN A 252 -9.46 -22.78 -3.36
CA GLN A 252 -8.98 -21.50 -2.81
C GLN A 252 -9.92 -20.97 -1.72
N SER A 253 -11.22 -21.20 -1.81
CA SER A 253 -12.21 -20.74 -0.81
C SER A 253 -12.01 -21.36 0.57
N GLY A 254 -11.28 -22.48 0.66
CA GLY A 254 -10.86 -23.11 1.92
C GLY A 254 -9.65 -22.46 2.61
N PHE A 255 -9.06 -21.41 2.03
CA PHE A 255 -7.93 -20.72 2.62
C PHE A 255 -8.38 -19.63 3.57
N GLY A 256 -7.60 -19.40 4.63
CA GLY A 256 -7.85 -18.39 5.64
C GLY A 256 -6.59 -17.60 5.98
N TYR A 257 -6.57 -17.04 7.17
CA TYR A 257 -5.41 -16.33 7.72
C TYR A 257 -4.49 -17.28 8.49
N ALA A 258 -3.29 -16.79 8.82
CA ALA A 258 -2.31 -17.49 9.63
C ALA A 258 -1.95 -18.87 9.03
N ASP A 259 -2.00 -19.91 9.82
CA ASP A 259 -1.71 -21.29 9.42
C ASP A 259 -2.65 -21.86 8.32
N GLN A 260 -3.81 -21.22 8.11
CA GLN A 260 -4.74 -21.58 7.04
C GLN A 260 -4.41 -20.91 5.70
N HIS A 261 -3.43 -20.02 5.65
CA HIS A 261 -2.97 -19.42 4.40
C HIS A 261 -2.41 -20.50 3.46
N GLY A 262 -2.80 -20.48 2.20
CA GLY A 262 -2.51 -21.56 1.24
C GLY A 262 -1.03 -21.96 1.15
N PHE A 263 -0.11 -21.00 1.26
CA PHE A 263 1.33 -21.26 1.28
C PHE A 263 1.79 -21.87 2.61
N LEU A 264 1.34 -21.35 3.75
CA LEU A 264 1.68 -21.88 5.09
C LEU A 264 1.09 -23.26 5.32
N ALA A 265 -0.11 -23.51 4.81
CA ALA A 265 -0.75 -24.83 4.83
C ALA A 265 -0.11 -25.84 3.85
N GLU A 266 0.92 -25.47 3.12
CA GLU A 266 1.61 -26.26 2.09
C GLU A 266 0.66 -26.73 0.96
N LYS A 267 -0.41 -25.98 0.70
CA LYS A 267 -1.40 -26.25 -0.35
C LYS A 267 -1.12 -25.49 -1.64
N VAL A 268 -0.39 -24.36 -1.55
CA VAL A 268 0.10 -23.59 -2.69
C VAL A 268 1.61 -23.57 -2.64
N ALA A 269 2.27 -24.06 -3.70
CA ALA A 269 3.70 -24.32 -3.69
C ALA A 269 4.54 -23.08 -4.01
N MET A 270 4.02 -22.14 -4.80
CA MET A 270 4.71 -20.93 -5.27
C MET A 270 3.75 -19.74 -5.17
N MET A 271 4.23 -18.59 -4.69
CA MET A 271 3.45 -17.35 -4.58
C MET A 271 4.36 -16.13 -4.68
N ILE A 272 3.79 -15.00 -5.11
CA ILE A 272 4.40 -13.69 -4.94
C ILE A 272 3.86 -13.11 -3.64
N LEU A 273 4.75 -12.85 -2.69
CA LEU A 273 4.41 -12.37 -1.35
C LEU A 273 5.28 -11.18 -0.99
N ASP A 274 4.77 -10.31 -0.13
CA ASP A 274 5.55 -9.21 0.41
C ASP A 274 6.47 -9.66 1.56
N HIS A 275 7.42 -8.81 1.91
CA HIS A 275 8.43 -9.10 2.93
C HIS A 275 7.85 -9.32 4.34
N THR A 276 6.64 -8.80 4.65
CA THR A 276 6.00 -9.01 5.96
C THR A 276 5.59 -10.46 6.15
N PHE A 277 5.46 -11.21 5.06
CA PHE A 277 5.15 -12.63 5.11
C PHE A 277 6.26 -13.47 5.73
N LEU A 278 7.52 -13.00 5.71
CA LEU A 278 8.62 -13.64 6.44
C LEU A 278 8.33 -13.71 7.96
N ASP A 279 7.80 -12.61 8.53
CA ASP A 279 7.38 -12.60 9.94
C ASP A 279 6.19 -13.54 10.18
N GLY A 280 5.28 -13.64 9.22
CA GLY A 280 4.18 -14.61 9.27
C GLY A 280 4.66 -16.06 9.28
N ILE A 281 5.69 -16.38 8.48
CA ILE A 281 6.31 -17.71 8.51
C ILE A 281 6.93 -17.98 9.88
N ASP A 282 7.73 -17.04 10.41
CA ASP A 282 8.38 -17.19 11.72
C ASP A 282 7.39 -17.40 12.87
N ILE A 283 6.20 -16.80 12.78
CA ILE A 283 5.16 -16.91 13.81
C ILE A 283 4.33 -18.19 13.70
N TYR A 284 3.87 -18.52 12.47
CA TYR A 284 2.85 -19.55 12.26
C TYR A 284 3.40 -20.87 11.75
N LYS A 285 4.57 -20.85 11.08
CA LYS A 285 5.16 -22.06 10.49
C LYS A 285 6.69 -21.97 10.46
N PRO A 286 7.36 -21.82 11.62
CA PRO A 286 8.82 -21.61 11.69
C PRO A 286 9.64 -22.76 11.09
N GLU A 287 9.06 -23.95 10.98
CA GLU A 287 9.69 -25.12 10.37
C GLU A 287 9.52 -25.21 8.86
N LEU A 288 8.83 -24.24 8.21
CA LEU A 288 8.59 -24.25 6.77
C LEU A 288 9.92 -24.19 6.02
N ASP A 289 10.14 -25.20 5.16
CA ASP A 289 11.30 -25.22 4.28
C ASP A 289 10.98 -24.53 2.95
N PHE A 290 11.40 -23.27 2.84
CA PHE A 290 11.08 -22.41 1.71
C PHE A 290 12.29 -21.69 1.16
N GLY A 291 12.16 -21.15 -0.05
CA GLY A 291 13.09 -20.24 -0.68
C GLY A 291 12.39 -18.97 -1.14
N VAL A 292 13.19 -17.94 -1.37
CA VAL A 292 12.76 -16.67 -1.96
C VAL A 292 13.73 -16.33 -3.08
N SER A 293 13.20 -16.01 -4.25
CA SER A 293 13.93 -15.56 -5.42
C SER A 293 13.38 -14.25 -5.97
N ALA A 294 14.06 -13.67 -6.95
CA ALA A 294 13.48 -12.63 -7.78
C ALA A 294 12.15 -13.13 -8.38
N ILE A 295 11.24 -12.20 -8.64
CA ILE A 295 9.99 -12.52 -9.36
C ILE A 295 10.40 -12.95 -10.78
N PRO A 296 9.88 -14.08 -11.28
CA PRO A 296 10.16 -14.54 -12.64
C PRO A 296 9.78 -13.50 -13.69
N SER A 297 10.43 -13.55 -14.85
CA SER A 297 10.16 -12.63 -15.96
C SER A 297 9.88 -13.39 -17.26
N PHE A 298 9.32 -12.71 -18.25
CA PHE A 298 9.29 -13.23 -19.61
C PHE A 298 10.71 -13.30 -20.18
N GLU A 299 10.95 -14.23 -21.08
CA GLU A 299 12.27 -14.38 -21.70
C GLU A 299 12.68 -13.07 -22.42
N GLY A 300 13.86 -12.55 -22.07
CA GLY A 300 14.39 -11.30 -22.62
C GLY A 300 13.90 -10.03 -21.91
N TYR A 301 13.09 -10.14 -20.85
CA TYR A 301 12.67 -9.01 -20.02
C TYR A 301 13.33 -9.04 -18.65
N GLU A 302 13.46 -7.86 -18.03
CA GLU A 302 13.87 -7.76 -16.64
C GLU A 302 12.69 -8.07 -15.72
N THR A 303 13.00 -8.57 -14.52
CA THR A 303 11.99 -8.75 -13.47
C THR A 303 11.28 -7.44 -13.14
N THR A 304 10.08 -7.51 -12.60
CA THR A 304 9.36 -6.36 -12.04
C THR A 304 8.82 -6.69 -10.65
N SER A 305 8.56 -5.67 -9.86
CA SER A 305 8.01 -5.80 -8.52
C SER A 305 7.01 -4.67 -8.26
N SER A 306 6.46 -4.62 -7.05
CA SER A 306 5.57 -3.56 -6.60
C SER A 306 6.00 -3.00 -5.25
N THR A 307 5.47 -1.84 -4.88
CA THR A 307 5.67 -1.21 -3.58
C THR A 307 4.40 -1.30 -2.74
N GLY A 308 4.58 -1.23 -1.42
CA GLY A 308 3.54 -0.79 -0.51
C GLY A 308 3.85 0.65 -0.07
N ASN A 309 2.83 1.42 0.29
CA ASN A 309 2.95 2.86 0.41
C ASN A 309 2.51 3.34 1.79
N TRP A 310 3.47 3.89 2.54
CA TRP A 310 3.24 4.56 3.82
C TRP A 310 3.92 5.92 3.82
N TRP A 311 3.12 6.98 4.00
CA TRP A 311 3.56 8.35 3.92
C TRP A 311 3.28 9.10 5.21
N MET A 312 4.07 10.15 5.46
CA MET A 312 3.71 11.22 6.38
C MET A 312 3.51 12.51 5.59
N ALA A 313 2.42 13.21 5.89
CA ALA A 313 2.07 14.46 5.23
C ALA A 313 1.57 15.49 6.23
N ILE A 314 1.66 16.77 5.85
CA ILE A 314 1.10 17.89 6.59
C ILE A 314 -0.23 18.27 5.94
N PRO A 315 -1.38 18.08 6.62
CA PRO A 315 -2.67 18.52 6.10
C PRO A 315 -2.73 20.02 5.91
N ARG A 316 -3.50 20.48 4.92
CA ARG A 316 -3.82 21.90 4.81
C ARG A 316 -4.55 22.38 6.06
N GLY A 317 -4.17 23.56 6.56
CA GLY A 317 -4.71 24.14 7.79
C GLY A 317 -4.06 23.61 9.08
N ALA A 318 -3.01 22.80 8.98
CA ALA A 318 -2.16 22.43 10.12
C ALA A 318 -1.53 23.68 10.76
N LYS A 319 -1.49 23.71 12.11
CA LYS A 319 -1.08 24.91 12.86
C LYS A 319 0.41 24.96 13.14
N ASN A 320 1.01 23.81 13.44
CA ASN A 320 2.39 23.69 13.91
C ASN A 320 3.33 23.15 12.81
N VAL A 321 3.30 23.78 11.61
CA VAL A 321 3.97 23.28 10.39
C VAL A 321 5.46 23.02 10.60
N LYS A 322 6.21 23.93 11.24
CA LYS A 322 7.66 23.75 11.45
C LYS A 322 7.96 22.58 12.38
N ALA A 323 7.25 22.51 13.51
CA ALA A 323 7.43 21.41 14.46
C ALA A 323 6.96 20.06 13.86
N ALA A 324 5.91 20.07 13.05
CA ALA A 324 5.46 18.90 12.28
C ALA A 324 6.54 18.41 11.30
N TRP A 325 7.16 19.33 10.58
CA TRP A 325 8.25 19.02 9.65
C TRP A 325 9.48 18.47 10.36
N GLU A 326 9.89 19.04 11.49
CA GLU A 326 10.99 18.53 12.32
C GLU A 326 10.74 17.08 12.79
N PHE A 327 9.51 16.81 13.24
CA PHE A 327 9.13 15.43 13.57
C PHE A 327 9.17 14.50 12.36
N MET A 328 8.73 14.95 11.18
CA MET A 328 8.76 14.14 9.95
C MET A 328 10.20 13.82 9.52
N GLN A 329 11.11 14.78 9.55
CA GLN A 329 12.54 14.57 9.27
C GLN A 329 13.16 13.56 10.24
N PHE A 330 12.89 13.72 11.55
CA PHE A 330 13.34 12.77 12.57
C PHE A 330 12.83 11.35 12.30
N ALA A 331 11.55 11.21 11.94
CA ALA A 331 10.90 9.92 11.72
C ALA A 331 11.51 9.12 10.56
N VAL A 332 12.11 9.78 9.58
CA VAL A 332 12.75 9.13 8.41
C VAL A 332 14.28 9.11 8.49
N SER A 333 14.85 9.57 9.59
CA SER A 333 16.30 9.47 9.82
C SER A 333 16.76 8.01 9.85
N TYR A 334 18.00 7.79 9.44
CA TYR A 334 18.59 6.45 9.37
C TYR A 334 18.46 5.66 10.69
N GLU A 335 18.86 6.29 11.80
CA GLU A 335 18.88 5.65 13.12
C GLU A 335 17.48 5.27 13.61
N VAL A 336 16.52 6.17 13.39
CA VAL A 336 15.13 5.93 13.78
C VAL A 336 14.52 4.80 12.96
N GLN A 337 14.73 4.80 11.65
CA GLN A 337 14.17 3.78 10.76
C GLN A 337 14.77 2.39 10.99
N VAL A 338 16.10 2.28 11.18
CA VAL A 338 16.75 1.01 11.55
C VAL A 338 16.18 0.49 12.86
N LYS A 339 16.09 1.36 13.89
CA LYS A 339 15.61 0.94 15.21
C LYS A 339 14.14 0.54 15.18
N GLU A 340 13.30 1.32 14.51
CA GLU A 340 11.89 1.01 14.38
C GLU A 340 11.66 -0.34 13.66
N ALA A 341 12.33 -0.56 12.53
CA ALA A 341 12.24 -1.81 11.79
C ALA A 341 12.75 -3.03 12.56
N THR A 342 13.67 -2.86 13.52
CA THR A 342 14.13 -3.96 14.39
C THR A 342 13.17 -4.25 15.55
N LEU A 343 12.36 -3.28 15.97
CA LEU A 343 11.45 -3.41 17.11
C LEU A 343 10.04 -3.86 16.71
N MET A 344 9.60 -3.58 15.49
CA MET A 344 8.25 -3.91 15.03
C MET A 344 8.08 -5.41 14.78
N LYS A 345 6.96 -5.99 15.22
CA LYS A 345 6.61 -7.39 14.97
C LYS A 345 6.24 -7.66 13.52
N GLN A 346 5.54 -6.72 12.88
CA GLN A 346 5.34 -6.70 11.43
C GLN A 346 6.27 -5.64 10.87
N ARG A 347 7.40 -6.08 10.37
CA ARG A 347 8.51 -5.20 10.04
C ARG A 347 8.32 -4.67 8.62
N LEU A 348 7.66 -3.53 8.51
CA LEU A 348 7.67 -2.79 7.25
C LEU A 348 9.12 -2.44 6.88
N MET A 349 9.44 -2.52 5.60
CA MET A 349 10.76 -2.12 5.11
C MET A 349 10.91 -0.60 5.25
N PRO A 350 12.02 -0.09 5.81
CA PRO A 350 12.32 1.33 5.80
C PRO A 350 12.25 1.91 4.38
N ALA A 351 11.67 3.10 4.24
CA ALA A 351 11.75 3.84 2.98
C ALA A 351 13.17 4.35 2.73
N ASN A 352 13.94 4.59 3.79
CA ASN A 352 15.35 4.96 3.73
C ASN A 352 16.19 3.77 3.25
N ILE A 353 16.80 3.90 2.07
CA ILE A 353 17.59 2.85 1.41
C ILE A 353 18.75 2.37 2.29
N ASN A 354 19.44 3.29 2.96
CA ASN A 354 20.56 2.94 3.83
C ASN A 354 20.07 2.18 5.06
N ALA A 355 18.96 2.61 5.64
CA ALA A 355 18.35 1.89 6.76
C ALA A 355 17.84 0.50 6.34
N ALA A 356 17.21 0.38 5.17
CA ALA A 356 16.77 -0.92 4.64
C ALA A 356 17.95 -1.89 4.43
N LYS A 357 19.12 -1.37 4.03
CA LYS A 357 20.36 -2.16 3.81
C LYS A 357 21.18 -2.38 5.08
N ASP A 358 20.75 -1.86 6.23
CA ASP A 358 21.49 -2.02 7.48
C ASP A 358 21.66 -3.49 7.87
N THR A 359 22.85 -3.82 8.41
CA THR A 359 23.19 -5.19 8.83
C THR A 359 22.32 -5.71 9.96
N ALA A 360 21.76 -4.83 10.80
CA ALA A 360 20.79 -5.22 11.82
C ALA A 360 19.50 -5.81 11.24
N LEU A 361 19.16 -5.47 9.99
CA LEU A 361 18.03 -6.04 9.26
C LEU A 361 18.46 -7.20 8.35
N THR A 362 19.49 -6.99 7.52
CA THR A 362 19.91 -7.93 6.49
C THR A 362 20.53 -9.23 7.05
N ASN A 363 21.24 -9.16 8.19
CA ASN A 363 21.83 -10.34 8.83
C ASN A 363 20.82 -11.13 9.67
N ASN A 364 19.75 -10.50 10.12
CA ASN A 364 18.77 -11.12 11.01
C ASN A 364 17.55 -11.70 10.28
N LYS A 365 17.40 -11.43 8.99
CA LYS A 365 16.29 -11.94 8.17
C LYS A 365 16.81 -12.68 6.96
N LYS A 366 16.53 -13.99 6.94
CA LYS A 366 16.78 -14.80 5.76
C LYS A 366 16.04 -14.20 4.54
N PHE A 367 16.71 -14.16 3.39
CA PHE A 367 16.18 -13.64 2.12
C PHE A 367 15.85 -12.14 2.05
N TYR A 368 16.14 -11.35 3.08
CA TYR A 368 15.79 -9.92 3.08
C TYR A 368 16.54 -9.15 1.97
N ASN A 369 17.77 -9.57 1.63
CA ASN A 369 18.52 -8.98 0.52
C ASN A 369 17.82 -9.12 -0.83
N VAL A 370 17.18 -10.27 -1.11
CA VAL A 370 16.42 -10.47 -2.36
C VAL A 370 15.27 -9.45 -2.45
N LEU A 371 14.59 -9.22 -1.34
CA LEU A 371 13.48 -8.26 -1.27
C LEU A 371 13.96 -6.81 -1.46
N ILE A 372 15.13 -6.44 -0.90
CA ILE A 372 15.73 -5.12 -1.14
C ILE A 372 16.12 -4.95 -2.61
N GLU A 373 16.70 -5.98 -3.23
CA GLU A 373 17.07 -5.96 -4.66
C GLU A 373 15.83 -5.79 -5.54
N GLN A 374 14.71 -6.44 -5.21
CA GLN A 374 13.46 -6.30 -5.96
C GLN A 374 12.90 -4.86 -5.96
N MET A 375 13.24 -4.04 -4.97
CA MET A 375 12.84 -2.63 -4.94
C MET A 375 13.43 -1.79 -6.08
N GLN A 376 14.50 -2.24 -6.73
CA GLN A 376 15.07 -1.56 -7.90
C GLN A 376 14.16 -1.66 -9.13
N TYR A 377 13.34 -2.70 -9.18
CA TYR A 377 12.41 -3.02 -10.26
C TYR A 377 10.95 -2.72 -9.88
N ALA A 378 10.74 -2.17 -8.68
CA ALA A 378 9.40 -1.92 -8.16
C ALA A 378 8.70 -0.78 -8.93
N LYS A 379 7.42 -0.98 -9.17
CA LYS A 379 6.49 0.02 -9.71
C LYS A 379 5.46 0.36 -8.66
N THR A 380 4.98 1.60 -8.72
CA THR A 380 3.91 2.03 -7.82
C THR A 380 2.58 1.32 -8.13
N PRO A 381 1.78 0.94 -7.10
CA PRO A 381 0.42 0.45 -7.33
C PRO A 381 -0.57 1.57 -7.67
N SER A 382 -0.16 2.83 -7.64
CA SER A 382 -1.00 3.98 -7.98
C SER A 382 -1.01 4.24 -9.49
N ILE A 383 -1.67 3.37 -10.23
CA ILE A 383 -1.62 3.31 -11.70
C ILE A 383 -2.29 4.50 -12.38
N VAL A 384 -3.49 4.90 -11.89
CA VAL A 384 -4.17 6.13 -12.30
C VAL A 384 -4.46 6.93 -11.03
N PRO A 385 -3.50 7.69 -10.50
CA PRO A 385 -3.52 8.18 -9.12
C PRO A 385 -4.79 8.89 -8.71
N LEU A 386 -5.33 9.79 -9.52
CA LEU A 386 -6.54 10.57 -9.18
C LEU A 386 -7.80 9.71 -9.03
N VAL A 387 -7.86 8.57 -9.70
CA VAL A 387 -9.01 7.67 -9.73
C VAL A 387 -8.60 6.22 -9.51
N ASN A 388 -7.53 6.00 -8.72
CA ASN A 388 -6.92 4.70 -8.52
C ASN A 388 -7.92 3.62 -8.03
N GLY A 389 -8.84 3.98 -7.14
CA GLY A 389 -9.89 3.07 -6.69
C GLY A 389 -10.84 2.62 -7.81
N THR A 390 -11.17 3.54 -8.74
CA THR A 390 -11.97 3.21 -9.94
C THR A 390 -11.17 2.33 -10.89
N PHE A 391 -9.87 2.60 -11.07
CA PHE A 391 -9.00 1.75 -11.89
C PHE A 391 -9.01 0.31 -11.39
N TRP A 392 -8.73 0.06 -10.13
CA TRP A 392 -8.67 -1.29 -9.57
C TRP A 392 -10.00 -2.02 -9.62
N ARG A 393 -11.10 -1.32 -9.36
CA ARG A 393 -12.46 -1.89 -9.46
C ARG A 393 -12.77 -2.35 -10.89
N GLU A 394 -12.59 -1.47 -11.88
CA GLU A 394 -12.90 -1.77 -13.27
C GLU A 394 -11.96 -2.82 -13.86
N PHE A 395 -10.68 -2.78 -13.49
CA PHE A 395 -9.71 -3.82 -13.82
C PHE A 395 -10.13 -5.19 -13.26
N THR A 396 -10.51 -5.26 -12.00
CA THR A 396 -10.98 -6.52 -11.38
C THR A 396 -12.19 -7.07 -12.12
N PHE A 397 -13.17 -6.24 -12.46
CA PHE A 397 -14.31 -6.66 -13.25
C PHE A 397 -13.91 -7.10 -14.68
N ALA A 398 -12.96 -6.41 -15.30
CA ALA A 398 -12.48 -6.79 -16.62
C ALA A 398 -11.79 -8.15 -16.58
N GLN A 399 -10.89 -8.36 -15.61
CA GLN A 399 -10.19 -9.64 -15.42
C GLN A 399 -11.17 -10.79 -15.15
N GLU A 400 -12.17 -10.58 -14.28
CA GLU A 400 -13.16 -11.61 -13.99
C GLU A 400 -13.97 -12.03 -15.23
N ARG A 401 -14.43 -11.05 -16.04
CA ARG A 401 -15.12 -11.36 -17.30
C ARG A 401 -14.25 -12.15 -18.26
N VAL A 402 -12.96 -11.87 -18.30
CA VAL A 402 -11.99 -12.58 -19.14
C VAL A 402 -11.78 -14.00 -18.65
N ILE A 403 -11.47 -14.20 -17.38
CA ILE A 403 -11.18 -15.52 -16.79
C ILE A 403 -12.42 -16.44 -16.87
N ARG A 404 -13.63 -15.87 -16.73
CA ARG A 404 -14.89 -16.63 -16.89
C ARG A 404 -15.35 -16.78 -18.36
N HIS A 405 -14.52 -16.44 -19.33
CA HIS A 405 -14.82 -16.53 -20.76
C HIS A 405 -16.10 -15.75 -21.18
N ILE A 406 -16.51 -14.71 -20.45
CA ILE A 406 -17.67 -13.88 -20.77
C ILE A 406 -17.36 -12.91 -21.90
N GLN A 407 -16.14 -12.35 -21.90
CA GLN A 407 -15.65 -11.42 -22.91
C GLN A 407 -14.17 -11.65 -23.22
N PRO A 408 -13.72 -11.39 -24.46
CA PRO A 408 -12.30 -11.42 -24.78
C PRO A 408 -11.55 -10.27 -24.10
N PRO A 409 -10.24 -10.41 -23.82
CA PRO A 409 -9.43 -9.43 -23.07
C PRO A 409 -9.61 -7.99 -23.55
N ARG A 410 -9.37 -7.72 -24.82
CA ARG A 410 -9.44 -6.37 -25.39
C ARG A 410 -10.82 -5.72 -25.20
N GLN A 411 -11.90 -6.45 -25.42
CA GLN A 411 -13.24 -5.92 -25.27
C GLN A 411 -13.56 -5.60 -23.81
N SER A 412 -13.17 -6.50 -22.89
CA SER A 412 -13.41 -6.33 -21.47
C SER A 412 -12.63 -5.16 -20.88
N LEU A 413 -11.35 -5.03 -21.26
CA LEU A 413 -10.49 -3.91 -20.86
C LEU A 413 -10.99 -2.58 -21.41
N ALA A 414 -11.39 -2.52 -22.70
CA ALA A 414 -11.94 -1.30 -23.30
C ALA A 414 -13.24 -0.83 -22.62
N GLN A 415 -14.06 -1.75 -22.10
CA GLN A 415 -15.23 -1.38 -21.33
C GLN A 415 -14.83 -0.71 -20.01
N GLY A 416 -13.88 -1.27 -19.25
CA GLY A 416 -13.34 -0.69 -18.02
C GLY A 416 -12.65 0.66 -18.30
N ASN A 417 -11.87 0.73 -19.37
CA ASN A 417 -11.16 1.95 -19.78
C ASN A 417 -12.10 3.16 -19.94
N LYS A 418 -13.27 2.96 -20.54
CA LYS A 418 -14.27 4.04 -20.72
C LYS A 418 -14.77 4.58 -19.38
N VAL A 419 -14.98 3.71 -18.39
CA VAL A 419 -15.46 4.11 -17.07
C VAL A 419 -14.38 4.89 -16.33
N ILE A 420 -13.15 4.39 -16.33
CA ILE A 420 -12.02 5.03 -15.67
C ILE A 420 -11.74 6.39 -16.32
N GLN A 421 -11.75 6.47 -17.66
CA GLN A 421 -11.54 7.73 -18.41
C GLN A 421 -12.59 8.78 -18.04
N ALA A 422 -13.87 8.40 -17.99
CA ALA A 422 -14.94 9.32 -17.63
C ALA A 422 -14.77 9.86 -16.19
N GLU A 423 -14.33 9.02 -15.26
CA GLU A 423 -14.08 9.43 -13.88
C GLU A 423 -12.83 10.31 -13.77
N LEU A 424 -11.78 10.01 -14.53
CA LEU A 424 -10.58 10.86 -14.59
C LEU A 424 -10.89 12.27 -15.09
N ILE A 425 -11.73 12.41 -16.13
CA ILE A 425 -12.17 13.71 -16.61
C ILE A 425 -12.86 14.51 -15.50
N ARG A 426 -13.82 13.89 -14.79
CA ARG A 426 -14.51 14.52 -13.66
C ARG A 426 -13.57 14.92 -12.53
N ALA A 427 -12.62 14.04 -12.19
CA ALA A 427 -11.63 14.32 -11.14
C ALA A 427 -10.77 15.53 -11.51
N LYS A 428 -10.34 15.64 -12.76
CA LYS A 428 -9.55 16.79 -13.26
C LYS A 428 -10.37 18.09 -13.34
N GLU A 429 -11.62 18.03 -13.76
CA GLU A 429 -12.52 19.18 -13.73
C GLU A 429 -12.73 19.69 -12.31
N TYR A 430 -12.87 18.79 -11.34
CA TYR A 430 -12.98 19.13 -9.94
C TYR A 430 -11.69 19.76 -9.39
N ASP A 431 -10.52 19.21 -9.73
CA ASP A 431 -9.22 19.79 -9.36
C ASP A 431 -9.06 21.22 -9.87
N ILE A 432 -9.37 21.46 -11.14
CA ILE A 432 -9.36 22.82 -11.74
C ILE A 432 -10.33 23.73 -10.98
N TYR A 433 -11.55 23.28 -10.71
CA TYR A 433 -12.53 24.08 -9.97
C TYR A 433 -12.03 24.45 -8.56
N VAL A 434 -11.45 23.49 -7.83
CA VAL A 434 -10.92 23.72 -6.48
C VAL A 434 -9.80 24.76 -6.52
N ARG A 435 -8.84 24.65 -7.44
CA ARG A 435 -7.73 25.59 -7.59
C ARG A 435 -8.18 27.01 -7.94
N GLN A 436 -9.24 27.14 -8.74
CA GLN A 436 -9.77 28.44 -9.15
C GLN A 436 -10.57 29.15 -8.05
N ASN A 437 -11.15 28.38 -7.12
CA ASN A 437 -12.10 28.90 -6.12
C ASN A 437 -11.57 28.89 -4.67
N MET A 438 -10.35 28.37 -4.46
CA MET A 438 -9.72 28.38 -3.14
C MET A 438 -8.58 29.41 -3.13
N GLU A 439 -8.58 30.30 -2.17
CA GLU A 439 -7.46 31.20 -1.93
C GLU A 439 -6.22 30.41 -1.52
N LEU A 440 -5.14 30.58 -2.27
CA LEU A 440 -3.95 29.73 -2.27
C LEU A 440 -2.78 30.33 -1.51
N GLU A 441 -2.99 31.11 -0.46
CA GLU A 441 -1.89 31.70 0.33
C GLU A 441 -0.86 30.65 0.82
N GLU A 442 -1.29 29.41 1.00
CA GLU A 442 -0.41 28.33 1.44
C GLU A 442 0.39 27.66 0.29
N TYR A 443 0.00 27.90 -0.97
CA TYR A 443 0.64 27.32 -2.16
C TYR A 443 1.56 28.33 -2.88
N GLN A 444 1.58 29.59 -2.46
CA GLN A 444 2.50 30.64 -2.91
C GLN A 444 3.69 30.77 -1.97
#